data_6bfb7831a47524d28839ee4a29e35a14
#
_entry.id   6bfb7831a47524d28839ee4a29e35a14
#
_cell.length_a   1.000
_cell.length_b   1.000
_cell.length_c   1.000
_cell.angle_alpha   90.00
_cell.angle_beta   90.00
_cell.angle_gamma   90.00
#
_symmetry.space_group_name_H-M   'P 1'
#
loop_
_entity.id
_entity.type
_entity.pdbx_description
1 polymer ?
#
loop_
_entity_poly.entity_id
_entity_poly.type
_entity_poly.pdbx_seq_one_letter_code
_entity_poly.pdbx_strand_id
1 'polypeptide(L)'
;AYAASKAAIIAYADALRLELYETPIQVSTINPGPVKTAFFDRSPQMLAYAQVVEAFSLEADELASRIVANMKRKQVKRELNLPWQLAFASKLYGLFPQAGDFLAARLFNLKEE
;
A
#
# COMPACT_ATOMS: atom_id res chain seq x y z
N ALA A 1 2.44 -3.60 -15.43
CA ALA A 1 2.63 -2.14 -15.59
C ALA A 1 2.28 -1.35 -14.33
N TYR A 2 1.17 -1.68 -13.67
CA TYR A 2 0.76 -0.99 -12.44
C TYR A 2 1.79 -1.13 -11.31
N ALA A 3 2.22 -2.35 -11.00
CA ALA A 3 3.20 -2.62 -9.95
C ALA A 3 4.54 -1.92 -10.24
N ALA A 4 4.99 -1.95 -11.51
CA ALA A 4 6.21 -1.29 -11.92
C ALA A 4 6.13 0.24 -11.76
N SER A 5 5.00 0.85 -12.12
CA SER A 5 4.79 2.29 -11.95
C SER A 5 4.77 2.71 -10.49
N LYS A 6 4.16 1.91 -9.61
CA LYS A 6 4.14 2.18 -8.17
C LYS A 6 5.53 2.03 -7.54
N ALA A 7 6.30 1.03 -7.95
CA ALA A 7 7.68 0.86 -7.50
C ALA A 7 8.57 2.05 -7.92
N ALA A 8 8.35 2.55 -9.14
CA ALA A 8 9.06 3.73 -9.63
C ALA A 8 8.77 4.98 -8.79
N ILE A 9 7.52 5.19 -8.38
CA ILE A 9 7.13 6.32 -7.51
C ILE A 9 7.83 6.22 -6.15
N ILE A 10 7.91 5.04 -5.56
CA ILE A 10 8.59 4.82 -4.27
C ILE A 10 10.08 5.13 -4.41
N ALA A 11 10.72 4.64 -5.45
CA ALA A 11 12.14 4.93 -5.72
C ALA A 11 12.39 6.41 -5.97
N TYR A 12 11.49 7.07 -6.67
CA TYR A 12 11.55 8.53 -6.89
C TYR A 12 11.46 9.29 -5.55
N ALA A 13 10.55 8.91 -4.68
CA ALA A 13 10.42 9.54 -3.37
C ALA A 13 11.68 9.35 -2.52
N ASP A 14 12.32 8.18 -2.58
CA ASP A 14 13.57 7.92 -1.88
C ASP A 14 14.72 8.81 -2.40
N ALA A 15 14.83 8.95 -3.72
CA ALA A 15 15.80 9.84 -4.34
C ALA A 15 15.55 11.30 -3.92
N LEU A 16 14.30 11.72 -3.93
CA LEU A 16 13.90 13.07 -3.53
C LEU A 16 14.25 13.37 -2.06
N ARG A 17 14.11 12.39 -1.18
CA ARG A 17 14.53 12.53 0.23
C ARG A 17 16.02 12.81 0.34
N LEU A 18 16.84 12.13 -0.45
CA LEU A 18 18.28 12.35 -0.46
C LEU A 18 18.64 13.74 -0.98
N GLU A 19 17.99 14.17 -2.06
CA GLU A 19 18.23 15.50 -2.63
C GLU A 19 17.85 16.64 -1.67
N LEU A 20 16.80 16.43 -0.87
CA LEU A 20 16.27 17.43 0.04
C LEU A 20 16.77 17.28 1.48
N TYR A 21 17.75 16.41 1.72
CA TYR A 21 18.20 16.06 3.07
C TYR A 21 18.64 17.26 3.91
N GLU A 22 19.31 18.22 3.31
CA GLU A 22 19.79 19.44 4.00
C GLU A 22 18.77 20.58 4.01
N THR A 23 17.54 20.33 3.56
CA THR A 23 16.48 21.33 3.53
C THR A 23 15.42 21.01 4.61
N PRO A 24 14.58 21.97 4.99
CA PRO A 24 13.45 21.71 5.90
C PRO A 24 12.29 20.96 5.25
N ILE A 25 12.38 20.62 3.96
CA ILE A 25 11.32 19.92 3.23
C ILE A 25 11.37 18.44 3.60
N GLN A 26 10.21 17.90 3.97
CA GLN A 26 10.05 16.49 4.32
C GLN A 26 9.21 15.78 3.28
N VAL A 27 9.60 14.55 2.94
CA VAL A 27 8.91 13.72 1.95
C VAL A 27 8.34 12.49 2.66
N SER A 28 7.04 12.31 2.55
CA SER A 28 6.33 11.15 3.11
C SER A 28 5.62 10.41 1.99
N THR A 29 5.76 9.08 1.97
CA THR A 29 5.00 8.23 1.05
C THR A 29 3.83 7.60 1.78
N ILE A 30 2.68 7.58 1.13
CA ILE A 30 1.47 6.98 1.66
C ILE A 30 1.22 5.69 0.87
N ASN A 31 1.25 4.57 1.56
CA ASN A 31 1.03 3.25 0.97
C ASN A 31 -0.23 2.64 1.57
N PRO A 32 -1.43 3.03 1.12
CA PRO A 32 -2.66 2.45 1.63
C PRO A 32 -2.86 1.06 1.05
N GLY A 33 -3.46 0.19 1.83
CA GLY A 33 -4.09 -1.00 1.32
C GLY A 33 -5.38 -0.67 0.56
N PRO A 34 -6.24 -1.64 0.32
CA PRO A 34 -7.52 -1.37 -0.35
C PRO A 34 -8.34 -0.35 0.42
N VAL A 35 -8.85 0.66 -0.30
CA VAL A 35 -9.72 1.70 0.27
C VAL A 35 -11.12 1.47 -0.27
N LYS A 36 -12.12 1.55 0.60
CA LYS A 36 -13.52 1.41 0.20
C LYS A 36 -13.93 2.62 -0.63
N THR A 37 -14.04 2.40 -1.94
CA THR A 37 -14.47 3.41 -2.92
C THR A 37 -15.41 2.78 -3.94
N ALA A 38 -16.16 3.59 -4.66
CA ALA A 38 -17.03 3.13 -5.75
C ALA A 38 -16.26 2.48 -6.92
N PHE A 39 -14.94 2.57 -6.94
CA PHE A 39 -14.11 1.97 -7.97
C PHE A 39 -14.32 0.45 -8.09
N PHE A 40 -14.49 -0.24 -6.94
CA PHE A 40 -14.68 -1.69 -6.90
C PHE A 40 -16.08 -2.15 -7.30
N ASP A 41 -17.04 -1.24 -7.39
CA ASP A 41 -18.43 -1.57 -7.73
C ASP A 41 -18.67 -1.75 -9.24
N ARG A 42 -17.64 -1.55 -10.07
CA ARG A 42 -17.77 -1.44 -11.52
C ARG A 42 -17.66 -2.75 -12.30
N SER A 43 -17.20 -3.83 -11.67
CA SER A 43 -17.13 -5.12 -12.36
C SER A 43 -17.34 -6.29 -11.40
N PRO A 44 -17.97 -7.39 -11.84
CA PRO A 44 -18.16 -8.58 -11.01
C PRO A 44 -16.85 -9.21 -10.52
N GLN A 45 -15.80 -9.15 -11.32
CA GLN A 45 -14.48 -9.67 -10.97
C GLN A 45 -13.83 -8.82 -9.86
N MET A 46 -14.01 -7.52 -9.93
CA MET A 46 -13.56 -6.58 -8.91
C MET A 46 -14.32 -6.77 -7.59
N LEU A 47 -15.61 -7.07 -7.64
CA LEU A 47 -16.43 -7.36 -6.46
C LEU A 47 -15.94 -8.62 -5.72
N ALA A 48 -15.59 -9.67 -6.45
CA ALA A 48 -15.03 -10.88 -5.85
C ALA A 48 -13.68 -10.62 -5.16
N TYR A 49 -12.82 -9.83 -5.80
CA TYR A 49 -11.56 -9.40 -5.22
C TYR A 49 -11.77 -8.52 -3.99
N ALA A 50 -12.71 -7.60 -4.04
CA ALA A 50 -13.04 -6.71 -2.93
C ALA A 50 -13.50 -7.47 -1.70
N GLN A 51 -14.27 -8.56 -1.85
CA GLN A 51 -14.70 -9.40 -0.74
C GLN A 51 -13.52 -10.05 -0.01
N VAL A 52 -12.51 -10.50 -0.75
CA VAL A 52 -11.31 -11.13 -0.15
C VAL A 52 -10.48 -10.13 0.63
N VAL A 53 -10.40 -8.88 0.17
CA VAL A 53 -9.58 -7.82 0.80
C VAL A 53 -10.39 -6.91 1.72
N GLU A 54 -11.70 -7.12 1.85
CA GLU A 54 -12.59 -6.28 2.66
C GLU A 54 -12.12 -6.18 4.11
N ALA A 55 -11.61 -7.27 4.69
CA ALA A 55 -11.06 -7.28 6.04
C ALA A 55 -9.88 -6.32 6.23
N PHE A 56 -9.18 -5.97 5.13
CA PHE A 56 -8.04 -5.06 5.12
C PHE A 56 -8.35 -3.70 4.51
N SER A 57 -9.62 -3.46 4.15
CA SER A 57 -10.04 -2.20 3.54
C SER A 57 -10.13 -1.09 4.58
N LEU A 58 -9.73 0.11 4.19
CA LEU A 58 -9.86 1.33 4.99
C LEU A 58 -11.02 2.17 4.47
N GLU A 59 -11.72 2.83 5.39
CA GLU A 59 -12.63 3.92 5.03
C GLU A 59 -11.81 5.11 4.51
N ALA A 60 -12.30 5.75 3.46
CA ALA A 60 -11.60 6.89 2.85
C ALA A 60 -11.39 8.04 3.84
N ASP A 61 -12.37 8.31 4.68
CA ASP A 61 -12.29 9.38 5.68
C ASP A 61 -11.24 9.07 6.75
N GLU A 62 -11.12 7.81 7.17
CA GLU A 62 -10.09 7.39 8.12
C GLU A 62 -8.70 7.56 7.51
N LEU A 63 -8.49 7.14 6.27
CA LEU A 63 -7.23 7.33 5.56
C LEU A 63 -6.88 8.81 5.46
N ALA A 64 -7.83 9.65 5.05
CA ALA A 64 -7.63 11.09 4.95
C ALA A 64 -7.24 11.70 6.31
N SER A 65 -7.90 11.30 7.39
CA SER A 65 -7.58 11.78 8.74
C SER A 65 -6.16 11.42 9.16
N ARG A 66 -5.70 10.22 8.84
CA ARG A 66 -4.34 9.77 9.14
C ARG A 66 -3.30 10.51 8.32
N ILE A 67 -3.58 10.80 7.06
CA ILE A 67 -2.69 11.60 6.20
C ILE A 67 -2.55 13.02 6.79
N VAL A 68 -3.65 13.67 7.13
CA VAL A 68 -3.65 15.00 7.71
C VAL A 68 -2.92 15.02 9.05
N ALA A 69 -3.14 14.02 9.91
CA ALA A 69 -2.44 13.90 11.18
C ALA A 69 -0.92 13.78 10.99
N ASN A 70 -0.47 13.03 9.97
CA ASN A 70 0.93 12.92 9.63
C ASN A 70 1.52 14.26 9.14
N MET A 71 0.77 14.98 8.31
CA MET A 71 1.18 16.30 7.81
C MET A 71 1.36 17.33 8.92
N LYS A 72 0.58 17.23 10.00
CA LYS A 72 0.65 18.12 11.16
C LYS A 72 1.81 17.83 12.11
N ARG A 73 2.50 16.71 11.93
CA ARG A 73 3.65 16.36 12.77
C ARG A 73 4.83 17.28 12.47
N LYS A 74 5.56 17.65 13.50
CA LYS A 74 6.82 18.40 13.36
C LYS A 74 7.82 17.62 12.50
N GLN A 75 7.85 16.31 12.67
CA GLN A 75 8.63 15.39 11.86
C GLN A 75 7.71 14.31 11.30
N VAL A 76 7.44 14.35 9.99
CA VAL A 76 6.54 13.41 9.33
C VAL A 76 7.16 12.01 9.29
N LYS A 77 6.32 10.99 9.31
CA LYS A 77 6.75 9.62 9.08
C LYS A 77 7.22 9.49 7.63
N ARG A 78 8.33 8.81 7.43
CA ARG A 78 8.87 8.52 6.10
C ARG A 78 7.85 7.76 5.24
N GLU A 79 7.21 6.77 5.83
CA GLU A 79 6.18 5.95 5.18
C GLU A 79 4.97 5.83 6.09
N LEU A 80 3.79 5.95 5.50
CA LEU A 80 2.54 5.70 6.16
C LEU A 80 1.91 4.46 5.51
N ASN A 81 2.07 3.32 6.15
CA ASN A 81 1.58 2.02 5.65
C ASN A 81 0.32 1.64 6.42
N LEU A 82 -0.80 1.59 5.73
CA LEU A 82 -2.10 1.29 6.32
C LEU A 82 -2.85 0.28 5.45
N PRO A 83 -3.40 -0.78 6.03
CA PRO A 83 -3.19 -1.25 7.40
C PRO A 83 -1.80 -1.86 7.60
N TRP A 84 -1.32 -1.87 8.83
CA TRP A 84 0.04 -2.34 9.16
C TRP A 84 0.28 -3.82 8.79
N GLN A 85 -0.77 -4.63 8.77
CA GLN A 85 -0.70 -6.05 8.42
C GLN A 85 -0.19 -6.26 6.99
N LEU A 86 -0.63 -5.42 6.06
CA LEU A 86 -0.19 -5.48 4.67
C LEU A 86 1.28 -5.04 4.53
N ALA A 87 1.69 -4.05 5.30
CA ALA A 87 3.09 -3.61 5.35
C ALA A 87 3.99 -4.73 5.87
N PHE A 88 3.57 -5.41 6.93
CA PHE A 88 4.29 -6.56 7.51
C PHE A 88 4.39 -7.71 6.50
N ALA A 89 3.29 -8.04 5.82
CA ALA A 89 3.28 -9.09 4.80
C ALA A 89 4.21 -8.75 3.62
N SER A 90 4.23 -7.49 3.19
CA SER A 90 5.12 -7.03 2.13
C SER A 90 6.60 -7.17 2.51
N LYS A 91 6.95 -6.82 3.74
CA LYS A 91 8.32 -6.97 4.24
C LYS A 91 8.73 -8.44 4.33
N LEU A 92 7.84 -9.31 4.81
CA LEU A 92 8.09 -10.75 4.83
C LEU A 92 8.27 -11.30 3.42
N TYR A 93 7.46 -10.86 2.47
CA TYR A 93 7.60 -11.25 1.06
C TYR A 93 8.97 -10.87 0.51
N GLY A 94 9.46 -9.67 0.83
CA GLY A 94 10.79 -9.23 0.41
C GLY A 94 11.93 -10.07 0.99
N LEU A 95 11.78 -10.60 2.21
CA LEU A 95 12.76 -11.46 2.86
C LEU A 95 12.71 -12.91 2.35
N PHE A 96 11.51 -13.41 2.03
CA PHE A 96 11.27 -14.78 1.60
C PHE A 96 10.42 -14.82 0.32
N PRO A 97 10.95 -14.32 -0.82
CA PRO A 97 10.14 -14.17 -2.03
C PRO A 97 9.62 -15.50 -2.59
N GLN A 98 10.40 -16.56 -2.46
CA GLN A 98 9.98 -17.87 -2.96
C GLN A 98 8.81 -18.46 -2.17
N ALA A 99 8.83 -18.32 -0.84
CA ALA A 99 7.72 -18.73 0.00
C ALA A 99 6.47 -17.89 -0.27
N GLY A 100 6.65 -16.59 -0.47
CA GLY A 100 5.57 -15.68 -0.83
C GLY A 100 4.94 -16.02 -2.18
N ASP A 101 5.76 -16.32 -3.17
CA ASP A 101 5.31 -16.75 -4.50
C ASP A 101 4.51 -18.04 -4.43
N PHE A 102 4.98 -19.00 -3.66
CA PHE A 102 4.28 -20.28 -3.45
C PHE A 102 2.91 -20.09 -2.81
N LEU A 103 2.82 -19.28 -1.76
CA LEU A 103 1.57 -18.98 -1.08
C LEU A 103 0.60 -18.19 -1.97
N ALA A 104 1.11 -17.20 -2.70
CA ALA A 104 0.30 -16.41 -3.62
C ALA A 104 -0.25 -17.27 -4.76
N ALA A 105 0.57 -18.14 -5.36
CA ALA A 105 0.14 -19.05 -6.40
C ALA A 105 -0.95 -20.00 -5.90
N ARG A 106 -0.81 -20.50 -4.67
CA ARG A 106 -1.79 -21.40 -4.06
C ARG A 106 -3.12 -20.70 -3.80
N LEU A 107 -3.09 -19.47 -3.31
CA LEU A 107 -4.28 -18.67 -3.08
C LEU A 107 -5.00 -18.31 -4.39
N PHE A 108 -4.24 -18.05 -5.47
CA PHE A 108 -4.83 -17.78 -6.79
C PHE A 108 -5.40 -19.06 -7.44
N ASN A 109 -4.74 -20.19 -7.31
CA ASN A 109 -5.24 -21.47 -7.85
C ASN A 109 -6.51 -21.96 -7.16
N LEU A 110 -6.71 -21.64 -5.89
CA LEU A 110 -7.96 -21.95 -5.18
C LEU A 110 -9.17 -21.15 -5.71
N LYS A 111 -8.94 -20.15 -6.55
CA LYS A 111 -10.02 -19.34 -7.17
C LYS A 111 -10.45 -19.86 -8.55
N GLU A 112 -9.68 -20.76 -9.15
CA GLU A 112 -10.03 -21.36 -10.45
C GLU A 112 -10.85 -22.65 -10.30
N GLU A 113 -10.98 -23.15 -9.09
CA GLU A 113 -11.88 -24.25 -8.74
C GLU A 113 -13.19 -23.69 -8.13
#